data_edaae1835725e274bb8add1c5c39693a
#
_entry.id   edaae1835725e274bb8add1c5c39693a
#
_cell.length_a   1.000
_cell.length_b   1.000
_cell.length_c   1.000
_cell.angle_alpha   90.00
_cell.angle_beta   90.00
_cell.angle_gamma   90.00
#
_symmetry.space_group_name_H-M   'P 1'
#
loop_
_entity.id
_entity.type
_entity.pdbx_description
1 polymer ?
#
loop_
_entity_poly.entity_id
_entity_poly.type
_entity_poly.pdbx_seq_one_letter_code
_entity_poly.pdbx_strand_id
1 'polypeptide(L)'
;MDGLAWPKSSVVHFSETFVICAGSVLFRRDAENRWQICVLHDHVGHTFVLPKGRKDCGETTEDAAIRETYEETGYPCKLLPCMMMTRAPPPNTNVMDRPRVMEGVTEPFAVTFRDQNGTKIIWWYLTIVNGEKEEGTQTASENYRSEFIASDEALKTLTFQEDRNLVHRALALVQSCYS
;
A
#
# COMPACT_ATOMS: atom_id res chain seq x y z
N MET A 1 -17.97 -25.73 -15.79
CA MET A 1 -16.89 -24.77 -15.48
C MET A 1 -17.45 -23.40 -15.79
N ASP A 2 -18.12 -22.83 -14.81
CA ASP A 2 -18.82 -21.56 -14.99
C ASP A 2 -17.78 -20.44 -14.94
N GLY A 3 -17.52 -19.86 -16.13
CA GLY A 3 -16.75 -18.63 -16.23
C GLY A 3 -17.45 -17.58 -15.39
N LEU A 4 -16.72 -16.97 -14.47
CA LEU A 4 -17.19 -15.79 -13.74
C LEU A 4 -17.67 -14.75 -14.76
N ALA A 5 -18.99 -14.71 -14.97
CA ALA A 5 -19.60 -13.67 -15.77
C ALA A 5 -19.40 -12.34 -15.03
N TRP A 6 -18.64 -11.44 -15.62
CA TRP A 6 -18.53 -10.08 -15.13
C TRP A 6 -19.92 -9.44 -15.07
N PRO A 7 -20.22 -8.66 -14.04
CA PRO A 7 -21.48 -7.96 -13.97
C PRO A 7 -21.66 -7.10 -15.22
N LYS A 8 -22.85 -7.13 -15.81
CA LYS A 8 -23.17 -6.40 -17.05
C LYS A 8 -23.31 -4.88 -16.83
N SER A 9 -23.07 -4.38 -15.60
CA SER A 9 -23.14 -2.97 -15.25
C SER A 9 -21.74 -2.43 -15.02
N SER A 10 -21.42 -1.31 -15.62
CA SER A 10 -20.21 -0.53 -15.38
C SER A 10 -20.58 0.89 -14.95
N VAL A 11 -19.76 1.47 -14.06
CA VAL A 11 -19.84 2.90 -13.71
C VAL A 11 -18.65 3.58 -14.35
N VAL A 12 -18.89 4.71 -15.01
CA VAL A 12 -17.84 5.53 -15.62
C VAL A 12 -17.64 6.77 -14.75
N HIS A 13 -16.40 7.01 -14.36
CA HIS A 13 -15.97 8.24 -13.68
C HIS A 13 -15.08 9.03 -14.63
N PHE A 14 -15.34 10.32 -14.77
CA PHE A 14 -14.47 11.23 -15.53
C PHE A 14 -13.40 11.82 -14.63
N SER A 15 -12.31 12.32 -15.23
CA SER A 15 -11.10 12.76 -14.53
C SER A 15 -11.34 13.80 -13.42
N GLU A 16 -12.39 14.59 -13.52
CA GLU A 16 -12.81 15.58 -12.53
C GLU A 16 -13.55 14.97 -11.32
N THR A 17 -13.94 13.69 -11.38
CA THR A 17 -14.74 13.02 -10.34
C THR A 17 -13.98 11.96 -9.56
N PHE A 18 -12.73 11.66 -9.93
CA PHE A 18 -11.90 10.72 -9.18
C PHE A 18 -10.48 11.24 -8.95
N VAL A 19 -9.83 10.71 -7.93
CA VAL A 19 -8.42 10.94 -7.67
C VAL A 19 -7.70 9.61 -7.46
N ILE A 20 -6.52 9.47 -8.09
CA ILE A 20 -5.64 8.34 -7.89
C ILE A 20 -4.70 8.66 -6.73
N CYS A 21 -4.60 7.73 -5.80
CA CYS A 21 -3.68 7.75 -4.67
C CYS A 21 -2.86 6.47 -4.67
N ALA A 22 -1.74 6.51 -4.01
CA ALA A 22 -0.96 5.33 -3.69
C ALA A 22 -0.46 5.38 -2.24
N GLY A 23 -0.19 4.22 -1.68
CA GLY A 23 0.35 4.08 -0.34
C GLY A 23 1.01 2.73 -0.16
N SER A 24 1.59 2.52 1.00
CA SER A 24 2.28 1.26 1.26
C SER A 24 2.10 0.75 2.68
N VAL A 25 2.36 -0.54 2.84
CA VAL A 25 2.72 -1.13 4.13
C VAL A 25 4.24 -1.15 4.19
N LEU A 26 4.82 -0.26 5.01
CA LEU A 26 6.27 -0.11 5.15
C LEU A 26 6.81 -1.06 6.21
N PHE A 27 7.70 -1.94 5.79
CA PHE A 27 8.35 -2.95 6.62
C PHE A 27 9.78 -2.58 6.98
N ARG A 28 10.23 -3.07 8.15
CA ARG A 28 11.65 -3.24 8.50
C ARG A 28 11.83 -4.50 9.34
N ARG A 29 13.08 -4.95 9.50
CA ARG A 29 13.47 -5.93 10.52
C ARG A 29 14.00 -5.21 11.76
N ASP A 30 13.65 -5.70 12.96
CA ASP A 30 14.28 -5.25 14.21
C ASP A 30 15.62 -5.98 14.46
N ALA A 31 16.25 -5.70 15.60
CA ALA A 31 17.53 -6.30 15.98
C ALA A 31 17.45 -7.83 16.15
N GLU A 32 16.28 -8.37 16.46
CA GLU A 32 16.00 -9.80 16.58
C GLU A 32 15.48 -10.42 15.29
N ASN A 33 15.59 -9.70 14.16
CA ASN A 33 15.13 -10.13 12.83
C ASN A 33 13.61 -10.33 12.71
N ARG A 34 12.80 -9.71 13.59
CA ARG A 34 11.34 -9.77 13.53
C ARG A 34 10.78 -8.64 12.66
N TRP A 35 9.69 -8.89 11.98
CA TRP A 35 9.03 -7.89 11.17
C TRP A 35 8.33 -6.83 12.04
N GLN A 36 8.61 -5.57 11.71
CA GLN A 36 7.91 -4.38 12.20
C GLN A 36 7.24 -3.65 11.03
N ILE A 37 6.18 -2.94 11.34
CA ILE A 37 5.41 -2.13 10.39
C ILE A 37 5.40 -0.69 10.89
N CYS A 38 5.62 0.24 9.97
CA CYS A 38 5.47 1.65 10.23
C CYS A 38 4.00 2.04 10.26
N VAL A 39 3.56 2.64 11.33
CA VAL A 39 2.25 3.27 11.47
C VAL A 39 2.42 4.77 11.66
N LEU A 40 1.47 5.54 11.18
CA LEU A 40 1.40 6.98 11.36
C LEU A 40 0.36 7.32 12.42
N HIS A 41 0.76 8.04 13.45
CA HIS A 41 -0.16 8.66 14.38
C HIS A 41 -0.51 10.06 13.87
N ASP A 42 -1.75 10.26 13.43
CA ASP A 42 -2.32 11.56 13.10
C ASP A 42 -2.69 12.28 14.39
N HIS A 43 -1.95 13.33 14.73
CA HIS A 43 -2.18 14.12 15.95
C HIS A 43 -3.47 14.94 15.89
N VAL A 44 -3.96 15.26 14.70
CA VAL A 44 -5.19 16.05 14.51
C VAL A 44 -6.41 15.13 14.63
N GLY A 45 -6.41 14.03 13.90
CA GLY A 45 -7.52 13.06 13.89
C GLY A 45 -7.48 12.05 15.04
N HIS A 46 -6.41 12.02 15.83
CA HIS A 46 -6.15 11.01 16.87
C HIS A 46 -6.30 9.58 16.34
N THR A 47 -5.84 9.34 15.11
CA THR A 47 -5.96 8.05 14.42
C THR A 47 -4.59 7.47 14.09
N PHE A 48 -4.53 6.15 14.01
CA PHE A 48 -3.39 5.41 13.50
C PHE A 48 -3.70 4.88 12.11
N VAL A 49 -2.90 5.25 11.12
CA VAL A 49 -3.12 4.98 9.71
C VAL A 49 -1.86 4.47 9.00
N LEU A 50 -2.02 3.99 7.77
CA LEU A 50 -0.93 3.67 6.86
C LEU A 50 -0.57 4.89 5.99
N PRO A 51 0.72 5.04 5.58
CA PRO A 51 1.17 6.12 4.72
C PRO A 51 0.56 6.02 3.32
N LYS A 52 0.03 7.14 2.80
CA LYS A 52 -0.58 7.24 1.47
C LYS A 52 -0.90 8.68 1.10
N GLY A 53 -0.83 8.99 -0.17
CA GLY A 53 -1.28 10.28 -0.65
C GLY A 53 -1.65 10.30 -2.12
N ARG A 54 -1.82 11.47 -2.67
CA ARG A 54 -2.25 11.66 -4.06
C ARG A 54 -1.08 11.49 -5.01
N LYS A 55 -1.32 10.77 -6.09
CA LYS A 55 -0.39 10.68 -7.20
C LYS A 55 -0.30 12.02 -7.94
N ASP A 56 0.89 12.48 -8.22
CA ASP A 56 1.14 13.65 -9.04
C ASP A 56 0.91 13.39 -10.54
N CYS A 57 0.70 14.47 -11.31
CA CYS A 57 0.59 14.34 -12.76
C CYS A 57 1.89 13.81 -13.37
N GLY A 58 1.77 12.77 -14.21
CA GLY A 58 2.93 12.14 -14.86
C GLY A 58 3.70 11.12 -14.01
N GLU A 59 3.44 11.05 -12.71
CA GLU A 59 4.02 10.04 -11.80
C GLU A 59 3.40 8.65 -12.04
N THR A 60 4.12 7.57 -11.74
CA THR A 60 3.53 6.24 -11.67
C THR A 60 2.90 6.00 -10.29
N THR A 61 2.06 5.00 -10.13
CA THR A 61 1.50 4.66 -8.79
C THR A 61 2.54 4.08 -7.86
N GLU A 62 3.57 3.41 -8.39
CA GLU A 62 4.73 2.90 -7.67
C GLU A 62 5.57 4.03 -7.09
N ASP A 63 5.91 5.02 -7.92
CA ASP A 63 6.68 6.19 -7.50
C ASP A 63 5.91 7.00 -6.46
N ALA A 64 4.60 7.19 -6.67
CA ALA A 64 3.72 7.85 -5.71
C ALA A 64 3.71 7.12 -4.36
N ALA A 65 3.63 5.79 -4.35
CA ALA A 65 3.66 5.01 -3.10
C ALA A 65 4.98 5.18 -2.35
N ILE A 66 6.12 5.19 -3.05
CA ILE A 66 7.45 5.39 -2.46
C ILE A 66 7.56 6.82 -1.92
N ARG A 67 7.20 7.83 -2.72
CA ARG A 67 7.28 9.25 -2.34
C ARG A 67 6.41 9.57 -1.12
N GLU A 68 5.13 9.21 -1.16
CA GLU A 68 4.18 9.47 -0.06
C GLU A 68 4.60 8.73 1.23
N THR A 69 5.10 7.50 1.09
CA THR A 69 5.63 6.76 2.24
C THR A 69 6.83 7.48 2.85
N TYR A 70 7.76 7.97 2.03
CA TYR A 70 8.90 8.73 2.52
C TYR A 70 8.49 10.07 3.14
N GLU A 71 7.65 10.85 2.46
CA GLU A 71 7.19 12.17 2.92
C GLU A 71 6.49 12.05 4.29
N GLU A 72 5.53 11.14 4.43
CA GLU A 72 4.74 11.01 5.66
C GLU A 72 5.51 10.32 6.79
N THR A 73 6.44 9.39 6.50
CA THR A 73 7.15 8.62 7.53
C THR A 73 8.53 9.15 7.88
N GLY A 74 9.20 9.85 6.96
CA GLY A 74 10.60 10.24 7.05
C GLY A 74 11.58 9.12 6.69
N TYR A 75 11.12 7.92 6.35
CA TYR A 75 12.00 6.79 6.03
C TYR A 75 12.13 6.59 4.52
N PRO A 76 13.34 6.75 3.94
CA PRO A 76 13.61 6.29 2.60
C PRO A 76 13.22 4.81 2.45
N CYS A 77 12.52 4.50 1.38
CA CYS A 77 12.02 3.13 1.16
C CYS A 77 12.11 2.73 -0.31
N LYS A 78 11.96 1.45 -0.55
CA LYS A 78 11.85 0.86 -1.89
C LYS A 78 10.78 -0.20 -1.92
N LEU A 79 10.26 -0.52 -3.11
CA LEU A 79 9.32 -1.63 -3.28
C LEU A 79 9.95 -2.93 -2.80
N LEU A 80 9.16 -3.75 -2.12
CA LEU A 80 9.55 -5.06 -1.62
C LEU A 80 8.99 -6.14 -2.55
N PRO A 81 9.82 -6.76 -3.40
CA PRO A 81 9.35 -7.82 -4.29
C PRO A 81 8.82 -9.00 -3.50
N CYS A 82 7.67 -9.54 -3.89
CA CYS A 82 7.10 -10.72 -3.24
C CYS A 82 6.55 -11.71 -4.27
N MET A 83 6.42 -12.95 -3.86
CA MET A 83 5.57 -13.91 -4.55
C MET A 83 4.12 -13.59 -4.21
N MET A 84 3.31 -13.30 -5.21
CA MET A 84 1.90 -13.01 -4.98
C MET A 84 1.00 -13.54 -6.09
N MET A 85 -0.24 -13.76 -5.74
CA MET A 85 -1.29 -14.09 -6.71
C MET A 85 -1.80 -12.80 -7.35
N THR A 86 -1.67 -12.67 -8.66
CA THR A 86 -2.14 -11.54 -9.45
C THR A 86 -2.92 -11.99 -10.68
N ARG A 87 -3.71 -11.10 -11.26
CA ARG A 87 -4.36 -11.29 -12.56
C ARG A 87 -3.58 -10.66 -13.71
N ALA A 88 -2.53 -9.87 -13.40
CA ALA A 88 -1.66 -9.32 -14.42
C ALA A 88 -1.02 -10.46 -15.24
N PRO A 89 -1.07 -10.42 -16.58
CA PRO A 89 -0.39 -11.40 -17.42
C PRO A 89 1.13 -11.18 -17.38
N PRO A 90 1.94 -12.22 -17.58
CA PRO A 90 3.35 -12.03 -17.86
C PRO A 90 3.53 -11.15 -19.11
N PRO A 91 4.60 -10.34 -19.19
CA PRO A 91 4.83 -9.47 -20.35
C PRO A 91 4.81 -10.24 -21.68
N ASN A 92 4.18 -9.66 -22.69
CA ASN A 92 4.09 -10.21 -24.05
C ASN A 92 3.42 -11.61 -24.15
N THR A 93 2.57 -11.97 -23.19
CA THR A 93 1.84 -13.24 -23.23
C THR A 93 0.34 -13.01 -23.41
N ASN A 94 -0.29 -13.89 -24.18
CA ASN A 94 -1.75 -13.96 -24.30
C ASN A 94 -2.26 -15.14 -23.46
N VAL A 95 -2.71 -14.87 -22.26
CA VAL A 95 -3.19 -15.87 -21.31
C VAL A 95 -4.60 -15.55 -20.85
N MET A 96 -5.34 -16.56 -20.41
CA MET A 96 -6.69 -16.36 -19.87
C MET A 96 -6.67 -15.42 -18.65
N ASP A 97 -7.68 -14.56 -18.53
CA ASP A 97 -7.87 -13.69 -17.36
C ASP A 97 -8.30 -14.52 -16.14
N ARG A 98 -7.30 -14.96 -15.38
CA ARG A 98 -7.46 -15.69 -14.11
C ARG A 98 -6.28 -15.41 -13.17
N PRO A 99 -6.48 -15.52 -11.86
CA PRO A 99 -5.41 -15.41 -10.90
C PRO A 99 -4.30 -16.42 -11.15
N ARG A 100 -3.04 -15.98 -11.06
CA ARG A 100 -1.83 -16.81 -11.14
C ARG A 100 -0.79 -16.34 -10.15
N VAL A 101 0.03 -17.26 -9.70
CA VAL A 101 1.18 -16.94 -8.84
C VAL A 101 2.30 -16.37 -9.71
N MET A 102 2.84 -15.23 -9.30
CA MET A 102 4.03 -14.60 -9.89
C MET A 102 5.06 -14.38 -8.80
N GLU A 103 6.33 -14.65 -9.10
CA GLU A 103 7.45 -14.52 -8.16
C GLU A 103 8.19 -13.21 -8.39
N GLY A 104 8.69 -12.61 -7.30
CA GLY A 104 9.54 -11.42 -7.34
C GLY A 104 8.88 -10.18 -7.94
N VAL A 105 7.56 -10.07 -7.88
CA VAL A 105 6.83 -8.93 -8.43
C VAL A 105 6.63 -7.83 -7.41
N THR A 106 6.54 -6.61 -7.91
CA THR A 106 6.29 -5.38 -7.15
C THR A 106 4.95 -4.74 -7.51
N GLU A 107 4.03 -5.54 -8.02
CA GLU A 107 2.67 -5.12 -8.34
C GLU A 107 1.92 -4.65 -7.09
N PRO A 108 0.90 -3.80 -7.22
CA PRO A 108 0.03 -3.48 -6.11
C PRO A 108 -0.68 -4.75 -5.61
N PHE A 109 -0.61 -5.01 -4.31
CA PHE A 109 -1.23 -6.19 -3.71
C PHE A 109 -2.70 -5.99 -3.36
N ALA A 110 -3.16 -4.73 -3.33
CA ALA A 110 -4.54 -4.35 -3.04
C ALA A 110 -4.90 -3.00 -3.66
N VAL A 111 -6.20 -2.77 -3.79
CA VAL A 111 -6.78 -1.48 -4.15
C VAL A 111 -7.95 -1.17 -3.24
N THR A 112 -8.06 0.08 -2.80
CA THR A 112 -9.21 0.57 -2.03
C THR A 112 -9.97 1.60 -2.85
N PHE A 113 -11.29 1.46 -2.89
CA PHE A 113 -12.20 2.45 -3.43
C PHE A 113 -12.92 3.15 -2.28
N ARG A 114 -12.86 4.48 -2.23
CA ARG A 114 -13.61 5.31 -1.29
C ARG A 114 -14.47 6.27 -2.10
N ASP A 115 -15.78 6.22 -1.87
CA ASP A 115 -16.75 7.07 -2.56
C ASP A 115 -17.37 8.04 -1.56
N GLN A 116 -16.66 9.16 -1.32
CA GLN A 116 -17.11 10.27 -0.47
C GLN A 116 -16.69 11.57 -1.14
N ASN A 117 -17.65 12.32 -1.68
CA ASN A 117 -17.38 13.57 -2.42
C ASN A 117 -16.42 13.39 -3.61
N GLY A 118 -16.62 12.32 -4.39
CA GLY A 118 -15.73 11.89 -5.47
C GLY A 118 -15.03 10.56 -5.14
N THR A 119 -14.71 9.80 -6.17
CA THR A 119 -14.10 8.49 -6.02
C THR A 119 -12.60 8.61 -5.77
N LYS A 120 -12.13 8.12 -4.64
CA LYS A 120 -10.71 7.97 -4.36
C LYS A 120 -10.29 6.51 -4.59
N ILE A 121 -9.31 6.30 -5.46
CA ILE A 121 -8.74 4.98 -5.79
C ILE A 121 -7.34 4.94 -5.19
N ILE A 122 -7.08 4.04 -4.24
CA ILE A 122 -5.80 3.94 -3.56
C ILE A 122 -5.14 2.60 -3.90
N TRP A 123 -3.99 2.65 -4.56
CA TRP A 123 -3.17 1.50 -4.88
C TRP A 123 -2.19 1.23 -3.74
N TRP A 124 -2.14 -0.01 -3.24
CA TRP A 124 -1.34 -0.40 -2.08
C TRP A 124 -0.18 -1.30 -2.45
N TYR A 125 1.00 -0.90 -2.00
CA TYR A 125 2.26 -1.58 -2.27
C TYR A 125 2.91 -2.12 -1.00
N LEU A 126 3.83 -3.09 -1.17
CA LEU A 126 4.74 -3.52 -0.11
C LEU A 126 6.03 -2.74 -0.27
N THR A 127 6.50 -2.12 0.80
CA THR A 127 7.77 -1.38 0.82
C THR A 127 8.64 -1.80 1.99
N ILE A 128 9.94 -1.62 1.86
CA ILE A 128 10.93 -1.87 2.91
C ILE A 128 11.83 -0.65 3.06
N VAL A 129 12.19 -0.35 4.31
CA VAL A 129 13.14 0.72 4.64
C VAL A 129 14.47 0.52 3.89
N ASN A 130 15.00 1.60 3.33
CA ASN A 130 16.23 1.62 2.54
C ASN A 130 17.19 2.74 2.95
N GLY A 131 17.06 3.28 4.15
CA GLY A 131 17.91 4.37 4.68
C GLY A 131 17.50 4.75 6.10
N GLU A 132 18.25 5.68 6.67
CA GLU A 132 17.96 6.24 7.99
C GLU A 132 16.79 7.23 7.90
N LYS A 133 16.13 7.44 9.05
CA LYS A 133 15.05 8.41 9.15
C LYS A 133 15.54 9.83 8.92
N GLU A 134 14.82 10.57 8.11
CA GLU A 134 15.04 12.00 7.87
C GLU A 134 13.89 12.81 8.49
N GLU A 135 14.22 13.98 9.02
CA GLU A 135 13.24 14.89 9.59
C GLU A 135 12.85 15.99 8.59
N GLY A 136 11.62 16.52 8.72
CA GLY A 136 11.15 17.64 7.89
C GLY A 136 10.72 17.25 6.48
N THR A 137 10.38 15.98 6.26
CA THR A 137 9.91 15.48 4.96
C THR A 137 8.44 15.76 4.70
N GLN A 138 7.65 16.00 5.76
CA GLN A 138 6.21 16.23 5.67
C GLN A 138 5.89 17.62 5.11
N THR A 139 4.78 17.72 4.40
CA THR A 139 4.22 18.99 3.95
C THR A 139 3.62 19.77 5.13
N ALA A 140 3.39 21.09 4.94
CA ALA A 140 2.85 21.96 5.99
C ALA A 140 1.44 21.56 6.50
N SER A 141 0.72 20.76 5.74
CA SER A 141 -0.63 20.26 6.09
C SER A 141 -0.61 18.90 6.79
N GLU A 142 0.53 18.25 6.88
CA GLU A 142 0.72 16.95 7.50
C GLU A 142 1.31 17.11 8.90
N ASN A 143 0.82 16.31 9.84
CA ASN A 143 1.30 16.30 11.22
C ASN A 143 1.24 14.87 11.75
N TYR A 144 2.07 14.01 11.14
CA TYR A 144 2.17 12.61 11.51
C TYR A 144 3.41 12.33 12.33
N ARG A 145 3.25 11.49 13.35
CA ARG A 145 4.38 10.83 14.00
C ARG A 145 4.47 9.40 13.47
N SER A 146 5.57 9.08 12.82
CA SER A 146 5.83 7.72 12.35
C SER A 146 6.46 6.87 13.46
N GLU A 147 5.98 5.65 13.62
CA GLU A 147 6.46 4.68 14.60
C GLU A 147 6.49 3.27 14.03
N PHE A 148 7.59 2.55 14.27
CA PHE A 148 7.66 1.13 13.94
C PHE A 148 7.23 0.31 15.14
N ILE A 149 6.23 -0.53 14.96
CA ILE A 149 5.69 -1.41 15.98
C ILE A 149 5.71 -2.87 15.49
N ALA A 150 5.65 -3.80 16.43
CA ALA A 150 5.60 -5.22 16.09
C ALA A 150 4.36 -5.52 15.24
N SER A 151 4.49 -6.46 14.32
CA SER A 151 3.45 -6.73 13.32
C SER A 151 2.11 -7.16 13.91
N ASP A 152 2.10 -7.89 15.02
CA ASP A 152 0.89 -8.28 15.73
C ASP A 152 0.26 -7.12 16.51
N GLU A 153 1.06 -6.16 16.95
CA GLU A 153 0.61 -4.95 17.61
C GLU A 153 0.02 -3.96 16.59
N ALA A 154 0.59 -3.86 15.38
CA ALA A 154 0.08 -3.02 14.31
C ALA A 154 -1.39 -3.32 13.99
N LEU A 155 -1.78 -4.60 13.99
CA LEU A 155 -3.16 -5.04 13.79
C LEU A 155 -4.15 -4.55 14.87
N LYS A 156 -3.66 -4.25 16.08
CA LYS A 156 -4.47 -3.73 17.19
C LYS A 156 -4.47 -2.21 17.23
N THR A 157 -3.36 -1.58 16.82
CA THR A 157 -3.13 -0.15 16.91
C THR A 157 -3.85 0.62 15.80
N LEU A 158 -3.84 0.10 14.56
CA LEU A 158 -4.48 0.76 13.42
C LEU A 158 -5.96 1.02 13.70
N THR A 159 -6.40 2.23 13.43
CA THR A 159 -7.76 2.68 13.75
C THR A 159 -8.80 2.03 12.84
N PHE A 160 -8.53 1.94 11.55
CA PHE A 160 -9.52 1.48 10.56
C PHE A 160 -9.38 -0.01 10.26
N GLN A 161 -10.51 -0.70 10.13
CA GLN A 161 -10.53 -2.13 9.83
C GLN A 161 -9.93 -2.43 8.45
N GLU A 162 -10.11 -1.54 7.50
CA GLU A 162 -9.54 -1.65 6.15
C GLU A 162 -8.00 -1.68 6.20
N ASP A 163 -7.38 -0.81 7.00
CA ASP A 163 -5.92 -0.78 7.16
C ASP A 163 -5.41 -2.05 7.86
N ARG A 164 -6.17 -2.58 8.85
CA ARG A 164 -5.86 -3.88 9.48
C ARG A 164 -5.90 -5.02 8.48
N ASN A 165 -6.90 -5.03 7.59
CA ASN A 165 -7.02 -6.05 6.54
C ASN A 165 -5.85 -5.97 5.56
N LEU A 166 -5.42 -4.76 5.17
CA LEU A 166 -4.25 -4.53 4.35
C LEU A 166 -2.98 -5.08 5.02
N VAL A 167 -2.75 -4.74 6.28
CA VAL A 167 -1.60 -5.23 7.05
C VAL A 167 -1.62 -6.74 7.19
N HIS A 168 -2.76 -7.32 7.52
CA HIS A 168 -2.91 -8.78 7.62
C HIS A 168 -2.52 -9.48 6.31
N ARG A 169 -2.99 -8.96 5.16
CA ARG A 169 -2.65 -9.49 3.84
C ARG A 169 -1.18 -9.28 3.50
N ALA A 170 -0.64 -8.10 3.76
CA ALA A 170 0.76 -7.76 3.53
C ALA A 170 1.72 -8.68 4.32
N LEU A 171 1.41 -8.91 5.60
CA LEU A 171 2.17 -9.83 6.46
C LEU A 171 2.19 -11.25 5.90
N ALA A 172 1.05 -11.78 5.47
CA ALA A 172 0.98 -13.13 4.89
C ALA A 172 1.87 -13.26 3.64
N LEU A 173 1.92 -12.22 2.78
CA LEU A 173 2.78 -12.19 1.61
C LEU A 173 4.26 -12.13 1.99
N VAL A 174 4.62 -11.20 2.88
CA VAL A 174 6.02 -11.01 3.29
C VAL A 174 6.56 -12.23 4.04
N GLN A 175 5.78 -12.82 4.95
CA GLN A 175 6.18 -14.03 5.67
C GLN A 175 6.36 -15.25 4.74
N SER A 176 5.55 -15.38 3.71
CA SER A 176 5.70 -16.46 2.73
C SER A 176 6.95 -16.33 1.85
N CYS A 177 7.48 -15.11 1.71
CA CYS A 177 8.64 -14.84 0.84
C CYS A 177 9.97 -14.72 1.60
N TYR A 178 9.91 -14.33 2.88
CA TYR A 178 11.09 -13.91 3.65
C TYR A 178 11.11 -14.53 5.07
N SER A 179 10.63 -15.75 5.20
CA SER A 179 10.65 -16.53 6.46
C SER A 179 12.08 -16.84 6.91
#